data_5fcc1f892f2ded35640fb45b1a53c0ad
#
_entry.id   5fcc1f892f2ded35640fb45b1a53c0ad
#
_cell.length_a   1.000
_cell.length_b   1.000
_cell.length_c   1.000
_cell.angle_alpha   90.00
_cell.angle_beta   90.00
_cell.angle_gamma   90.00
#
_symmetry.space_group_name_H-M   'P 1'
#
loop_
_entity.id
_entity.type
_entity.pdbx_description
1 polymer ?
#
loop_
_entity_poly.entity_id
_entity_poly.type
_entity_poly.pdbx_seq_one_letter_code
_entity_poly.pdbx_strand_id
1 'polypeptide(L)'
;MFMTVVCGALIAVGIAGVVVPVLPGSVLIIVSLLLWALTVGSTEGWVVFAIGTVLAGAGLGAGVVLTGRTLRQRQIPGRSVTLGVLAGIVGMFVIPVVGLFVGFALGLFASEFARQRNARAALTSSLHALKATGLGILAELGLACLAGTTWVIGVWVYFVTS
;
A
#
# COMPACT_ATOMS: atom_id res chain seq x y z
N MET A 1 -15.78 -22.69 8.48
CA MET A 1 -14.47 -23.04 7.90
C MET A 1 -14.23 -22.47 6.50
N PHE A 2 -15.09 -22.73 5.52
CA PHE A 2 -14.86 -22.25 4.13
C PHE A 2 -14.65 -20.73 4.04
N MET A 3 -15.51 -19.92 4.66
CA MET A 3 -15.39 -18.45 4.65
C MET A 3 -14.13 -17.95 5.34
N THR A 4 -13.68 -18.60 6.40
CA THR A 4 -12.40 -18.23 7.07
C THR A 4 -11.22 -18.41 6.12
N VAL A 5 -11.18 -19.51 5.36
CA VAL A 5 -10.13 -19.75 4.37
C VAL A 5 -10.17 -18.70 3.24
N VAL A 6 -11.38 -18.39 2.74
CA VAL A 6 -11.56 -17.35 1.71
C VAL A 6 -11.09 -15.98 2.20
N CYS A 7 -11.49 -15.58 3.41
CA CYS A 7 -11.07 -14.30 4.00
C CYS A 7 -9.54 -14.28 4.21
N GLY A 8 -8.93 -15.37 4.65
CA GLY A 8 -7.48 -15.48 4.78
C GLY A 8 -6.75 -15.33 3.46
N ALA A 9 -7.24 -15.97 2.40
CA ALA A 9 -6.69 -15.81 1.05
C ALA A 9 -6.80 -14.37 0.55
N LEU A 10 -7.95 -13.72 0.76
CA LEU A 10 -8.16 -12.32 0.39
C LEU A 10 -7.26 -11.37 1.19
N ILE A 11 -7.02 -11.62 2.48
CA ILE A 11 -6.07 -10.84 3.30
C ILE A 11 -4.65 -11.03 2.76
N ALA A 12 -4.24 -12.25 2.43
CA ALA A 12 -2.92 -12.51 1.84
C ALA A 12 -2.74 -11.79 0.50
N VAL A 13 -3.74 -11.83 -0.37
CA VAL A 13 -3.77 -11.06 -1.64
C VAL A 13 -3.74 -9.56 -1.36
N GLY A 14 -4.46 -9.09 -0.34
CA GLY A 14 -4.45 -7.68 0.09
C GLY A 14 -3.05 -7.22 0.53
N ILE A 15 -2.36 -8.02 1.35
CA ILE A 15 -0.98 -7.73 1.77
C ILE A 15 -0.03 -7.70 0.57
N ALA A 16 -0.15 -8.66 -0.36
CA ALA A 16 0.61 -8.63 -1.60
C ALA A 16 0.26 -7.40 -2.47
N GLY A 17 -1.01 -7.00 -2.49
CA GLY A 17 -1.52 -5.83 -3.20
C GLY A 17 -0.96 -4.49 -2.69
N VAL A 18 -0.57 -4.41 -1.42
CA VAL A 18 0.13 -3.22 -0.88
C VAL A 18 1.49 -3.01 -1.56
N VAL A 19 2.20 -4.09 -1.88
CA VAL A 19 3.50 -4.01 -2.58
C VAL A 19 3.32 -3.62 -4.04
N VAL A 20 2.21 -4.05 -4.64
CA VAL A 20 1.85 -3.73 -6.03
C VAL A 20 0.74 -2.67 -6.00
N PRO A 21 1.06 -1.36 -6.04
CA PRO A 21 0.10 -0.27 -5.78
C PRO A 21 -0.98 -0.10 -6.89
N VAL A 22 -1.26 -1.13 -7.64
CA VAL A 22 -2.38 -1.21 -8.62
C VAL A 22 -3.67 -1.66 -7.93
N LEU A 23 -3.55 -2.45 -6.86
CA LEU A 23 -4.68 -2.90 -6.07
C LEU A 23 -4.69 -2.15 -4.73
N PRO A 24 -5.85 -1.64 -4.29
CA PRO A 24 -5.97 -1.03 -2.98
C PRO A 24 -5.90 -2.12 -1.89
N GLY A 25 -4.68 -2.64 -1.63
CA GLY A 25 -4.44 -3.80 -0.77
C GLY A 25 -5.06 -3.66 0.62
N SER A 26 -4.88 -2.49 1.25
CA SER A 26 -5.46 -2.21 2.56
C SER A 26 -6.99 -2.17 2.55
N VAL A 27 -7.61 -1.72 1.45
CA VAL A 27 -9.08 -1.77 1.29
C VAL A 27 -9.55 -3.22 1.21
N LEU A 28 -8.83 -4.07 0.46
CA LEU A 28 -9.16 -5.49 0.36
C LEU A 28 -9.04 -6.19 1.71
N ILE A 29 -8.05 -5.86 2.53
CA ILE A 29 -7.92 -6.37 3.90
C ILE A 29 -9.11 -5.96 4.75
N ILE A 30 -9.52 -4.68 4.73
CA ILE A 30 -10.66 -4.17 5.50
C ILE A 30 -11.96 -4.89 5.09
N VAL A 31 -12.20 -5.04 3.79
CA VAL A 31 -13.38 -5.76 3.29
C VAL A 31 -13.36 -7.23 3.71
N SER A 32 -12.20 -7.89 3.67
CA SER A 32 -12.05 -9.29 4.09
C SER A 32 -12.31 -9.48 5.58
N LEU A 33 -11.83 -8.55 6.41
CA LEU A 33 -12.08 -8.54 7.86
C LEU A 33 -13.57 -8.32 8.17
N LEU A 34 -14.22 -7.42 7.43
CA LEU A 34 -15.67 -7.19 7.56
C LEU A 34 -16.47 -8.43 7.21
N LEU A 35 -16.15 -9.05 6.07
CA LEU A 35 -16.83 -10.30 5.66
C LEU A 35 -16.65 -11.40 6.70
N TRP A 36 -15.47 -11.54 7.26
CA TRP A 36 -15.21 -12.52 8.30
C TRP A 36 -16.00 -12.20 9.59
N ALA A 37 -16.02 -10.95 10.05
CA ALA A 37 -16.77 -10.52 11.23
C ALA A 37 -18.28 -10.77 11.07
N LEU A 38 -18.84 -10.49 9.89
CA LEU A 38 -20.26 -10.74 9.57
C LEU A 38 -20.60 -12.23 9.56
N THR A 39 -19.68 -13.07 9.05
CA THR A 39 -19.93 -14.53 8.96
C THR A 39 -19.79 -15.25 10.29
N VAL A 40 -18.90 -14.79 11.16
CA VAL A 40 -18.68 -15.32 12.49
C VAL A 40 -19.78 -14.83 13.46
N GLY A 41 -20.17 -13.57 13.35
CA GLY A 41 -21.25 -12.96 14.15
C GLY A 41 -20.94 -12.85 15.65
N SER A 42 -19.71 -13.16 16.09
CA SER A 42 -19.28 -13.11 17.48
C SER A 42 -18.65 -11.77 17.84
N THR A 43 -18.57 -11.49 19.13
CA THR A 43 -17.91 -10.28 19.65
C THR A 43 -16.44 -10.23 19.25
N GLU A 44 -15.76 -11.38 19.26
CA GLU A 44 -14.36 -11.52 18.87
C GLU A 44 -14.15 -11.11 17.40
N GLY A 45 -15.06 -11.50 16.51
CA GLY A 45 -15.04 -11.12 15.10
C GLY A 45 -15.09 -9.62 14.89
N TRP A 46 -15.95 -8.91 15.62
CA TRP A 46 -16.06 -7.46 15.55
C TRP A 46 -14.86 -6.73 16.16
N VAL A 47 -14.26 -7.27 17.22
CA VAL A 47 -13.03 -6.72 17.81
C VAL A 47 -11.87 -6.82 16.82
N VAL A 48 -11.70 -7.98 16.17
CA VAL A 48 -10.67 -8.18 15.14
C VAL A 48 -10.88 -7.26 13.94
N PHE A 49 -12.13 -7.09 13.49
CA PHE A 49 -12.47 -6.14 12.45
C PHE A 49 -12.10 -4.70 12.84
N ALA A 50 -12.45 -4.26 14.05
CA ALA A 50 -12.15 -2.90 14.52
C ALA A 50 -10.65 -2.65 14.57
N ILE A 51 -9.87 -3.53 15.20
CA ILE A 51 -8.41 -3.40 15.31
C ILE A 51 -7.76 -3.45 13.92
N GLY A 52 -8.12 -4.44 13.10
CA GLY A 52 -7.55 -4.61 11.77
C GLY A 52 -7.87 -3.44 10.83
N THR A 53 -9.08 -2.87 10.92
CA THR A 53 -9.48 -1.69 10.14
C THR A 53 -8.69 -0.46 10.56
N VAL A 54 -8.47 -0.24 11.87
CA VAL A 54 -7.63 0.86 12.35
C VAL A 54 -6.19 0.71 11.86
N LEU A 55 -5.62 -0.49 11.93
CA LEU A 55 -4.26 -0.76 11.46
C LEU A 55 -4.13 -0.55 9.94
N ALA A 56 -5.01 -1.15 9.15
CA ALA A 56 -4.99 -1.00 7.70
C ALA A 56 -5.25 0.45 7.25
N GLY A 57 -6.19 1.14 7.90
CA GLY A 57 -6.49 2.55 7.66
C GLY A 57 -5.34 3.48 8.04
N ALA A 58 -4.67 3.21 9.17
CA ALA A 58 -3.47 3.93 9.57
C ALA A 58 -2.32 3.72 8.55
N GLY A 59 -2.19 2.51 7.98
CA GLY A 59 -1.24 2.19 6.91
C GLY A 59 -1.46 3.03 5.66
N LEU A 60 -2.69 3.07 5.16
CA LEU A 60 -3.10 3.93 4.04
C LEU A 60 -2.76 5.40 4.33
N GLY A 61 -3.14 5.89 5.52
CA GLY A 61 -2.89 7.27 5.94
C GLY A 61 -1.39 7.59 6.01
N ALA A 62 -0.59 6.70 6.57
CA ALA A 62 0.86 6.86 6.66
C ALA A 62 1.51 6.96 5.27
N GLY A 63 1.13 6.08 4.34
CA GLY A 63 1.61 6.11 2.95
C GLY A 63 1.33 7.44 2.27
N VAL A 64 0.08 7.92 2.32
CA VAL A 64 -0.35 9.19 1.73
C VAL A 64 0.38 10.38 2.37
N VAL A 65 0.48 10.41 3.70
CA VAL A 65 1.12 11.53 4.44
C VAL A 65 2.62 11.58 4.16
N LEU A 66 3.33 10.45 4.20
CA LEU A 66 4.78 10.39 3.97
C LEU A 66 5.12 10.84 2.54
N THR A 67 4.42 10.28 1.55
CA THR A 67 4.63 10.63 0.14
C THR A 67 4.23 12.09 -0.13
N GLY A 68 3.05 12.50 0.31
CA GLY A 68 2.52 13.84 0.07
C GLY A 68 3.36 14.95 0.73
N ARG A 69 3.85 14.75 1.95
CA ARG A 69 4.75 15.70 2.63
C ARG A 69 6.06 15.87 1.87
N THR A 70 6.67 14.78 1.44
CA THR A 70 7.94 14.83 0.71
C THR A 70 7.80 15.52 -0.64
N LEU A 71 6.73 15.23 -1.39
CA LEU A 71 6.45 15.88 -2.67
C LEU A 71 6.24 17.39 -2.50
N ARG A 72 5.49 17.81 -1.46
CA ARG A 72 5.30 19.24 -1.12
C ARG A 72 6.59 19.92 -0.71
N GLN A 73 7.39 19.32 0.17
CA GLN A 73 8.65 19.90 0.64
C GLN A 73 9.67 20.10 -0.49
N ARG A 74 9.66 19.23 -1.48
CA ARG A 74 10.54 19.27 -2.66
C ARG A 74 9.96 20.08 -3.81
N GLN A 75 8.77 20.68 -3.64
CA GLN A 75 8.10 21.46 -4.69
C GLN A 75 7.98 20.70 -6.02
N ILE A 76 7.80 19.39 -5.96
CA ILE A 76 7.60 18.55 -7.14
C ILE A 76 6.17 18.80 -7.65
N PRO A 77 6.01 19.33 -8.87
CA PRO A 77 4.68 19.64 -9.39
C PRO A 77 3.89 18.35 -9.65
N GLY A 78 2.58 18.41 -9.44
CA GLY A 78 1.69 17.27 -9.67
C GLY A 78 1.82 16.66 -11.07
N ARG A 79 2.10 17.48 -12.08
CA ARG A 79 2.35 17.00 -13.46
C ARG A 79 3.54 16.05 -13.56
N SER A 80 4.64 16.33 -12.86
CA SER A 80 5.81 15.45 -12.82
C SER A 80 5.48 14.11 -12.14
N VAL A 81 4.69 14.16 -11.08
CA VAL A 81 4.21 12.94 -10.39
C VAL A 81 3.29 12.12 -11.31
N THR A 82 2.35 12.76 -12.00
CA THR A 82 1.45 12.09 -12.95
C THR A 82 2.23 11.41 -14.08
N LEU A 83 3.22 12.10 -14.66
CA LEU A 83 4.08 11.51 -15.69
C LEU A 83 4.91 10.35 -15.14
N GLY A 84 5.40 10.46 -13.90
CA GLY A 84 6.08 9.37 -13.20
C GLY A 84 5.16 8.16 -13.02
N VAL A 85 3.93 8.38 -12.56
CA VAL A 85 2.93 7.30 -12.38
C VAL A 85 2.59 6.62 -13.72
N LEU A 86 2.35 7.40 -14.77
CA LEU A 86 2.07 6.84 -16.11
C LEU A 86 3.24 6.00 -16.62
N ALA A 87 4.48 6.51 -16.50
CA ALA A 87 5.66 5.76 -16.88
C ALA A 87 5.86 4.52 -16.00
N GLY A 88 5.52 4.59 -14.71
CA GLY A 88 5.50 3.44 -13.81
C GLY A 88 4.52 2.37 -14.23
N ILE A 89 3.30 2.75 -14.60
CA ILE A 89 2.28 1.80 -15.11
C ILE A 89 2.79 1.12 -16.39
N VAL A 90 3.35 1.87 -17.33
CA VAL A 90 3.94 1.29 -18.55
C VAL A 90 5.10 0.35 -18.20
N GLY A 91 5.98 0.76 -17.29
CA GLY A 91 7.10 -0.07 -16.82
C GLY A 91 6.65 -1.38 -16.18
N MET A 92 5.53 -1.37 -15.45
CA MET A 92 4.96 -2.56 -14.82
C MET A 92 4.52 -3.63 -15.85
N PHE A 93 4.06 -3.22 -17.04
CA PHE A 93 3.74 -4.17 -18.12
C PHE A 93 5.00 -4.80 -18.72
N VAL A 94 6.17 -4.15 -18.61
CA VAL A 94 7.44 -4.69 -19.11
C VAL A 94 8.07 -5.63 -18.08
N ILE A 95 8.16 -5.17 -16.84
CA ILE A 95 8.69 -5.97 -15.71
C ILE A 95 7.75 -5.76 -14.52
N PRO A 96 6.94 -6.76 -14.14
CA PRO A 96 6.04 -6.64 -13.00
C PRO A 96 6.78 -6.20 -11.73
N VAL A 97 6.17 -5.31 -10.93
CA VAL A 97 6.68 -4.74 -9.69
C VAL A 97 7.92 -3.86 -9.89
N VAL A 98 9.05 -4.41 -10.36
CA VAL A 98 10.30 -3.65 -10.54
C VAL A 98 10.13 -2.55 -11.58
N GLY A 99 9.45 -2.86 -12.70
CA GLY A 99 9.18 -1.90 -13.76
C GLY A 99 8.31 -0.72 -13.32
N LEU A 100 7.41 -0.93 -12.35
CA LEU A 100 6.65 0.16 -11.75
C LEU A 100 7.58 1.19 -11.08
N PHE A 101 8.51 0.74 -10.24
CA PHE A 101 9.43 1.63 -9.52
C PHE A 101 10.44 2.28 -10.44
N VAL A 102 11.01 1.50 -11.37
CA VAL A 102 11.97 2.00 -12.38
C VAL A 102 11.28 2.98 -13.32
N GLY A 103 10.11 2.63 -13.85
CA GLY A 103 9.32 3.48 -14.73
C GLY A 103 8.91 4.79 -14.02
N PHE A 104 8.43 4.70 -12.78
CA PHE A 104 8.13 5.89 -11.96
C PHE A 104 9.35 6.79 -11.78
N ALA A 105 10.50 6.22 -11.41
CA ALA A 105 11.74 6.97 -11.22
C ALA A 105 12.22 7.64 -12.51
N LEU A 106 12.20 6.91 -13.65
CA LEU A 106 12.59 7.42 -14.95
C LEU A 106 11.63 8.50 -15.46
N GLY A 107 10.32 8.28 -15.35
CA GLY A 107 9.31 9.25 -15.76
C GLY A 107 9.38 10.53 -14.95
N LEU A 108 9.55 10.42 -13.63
CA LEU A 108 9.74 11.56 -12.76
C LEU A 108 11.05 12.30 -13.07
N PHE A 109 12.15 11.56 -13.26
CA PHE A 109 13.44 12.14 -13.65
C PHE A 109 13.34 12.89 -14.97
N ALA A 110 12.76 12.29 -16.01
CA ALA A 110 12.62 12.93 -17.31
C ALA A 110 11.78 14.22 -17.23
N SER A 111 10.66 14.18 -16.47
CA SER A 111 9.82 15.34 -16.25
C SER A 111 10.53 16.46 -15.50
N GLU A 112 11.24 16.14 -14.42
CA GLU A 112 11.99 17.10 -13.62
C GLU A 112 13.20 17.64 -14.38
N PHE A 113 13.87 16.82 -15.18
CA PHE A 113 14.98 17.25 -16.05
C PHE A 113 14.51 18.24 -17.13
N ALA A 114 13.39 17.95 -17.77
CA ALA A 114 12.78 18.87 -18.75
C ALA A 114 12.42 20.24 -18.12
N ARG A 115 11.95 20.21 -16.85
CA ARG A 115 11.58 21.42 -16.11
C ARG A 115 12.76 22.22 -15.59
N GLN A 116 13.71 21.55 -14.95
CA GLN A 116 14.81 22.22 -14.24
C GLN A 116 16.05 22.43 -15.11
N ARG A 117 16.17 21.72 -16.22
CA ARG A 117 17.34 21.68 -17.11
C ARG A 117 18.66 21.38 -16.37
N ASN A 118 18.57 20.75 -15.22
CA ASN A 118 19.68 20.36 -14.36
C ASN A 118 19.55 18.91 -13.94
N ALA A 119 20.38 18.04 -14.51
CA ALA A 119 20.32 16.60 -14.28
C ALA A 119 20.54 16.22 -12.80
N ARG A 120 21.43 16.93 -12.10
CA ARG A 120 21.72 16.66 -10.69
C ARG A 120 20.52 16.97 -9.78
N ALA A 121 19.86 18.10 -10.02
CA ALA A 121 18.67 18.50 -9.29
C ALA A 121 17.49 17.55 -9.58
N ALA A 122 17.28 17.18 -10.84
CA ALA A 122 16.24 16.23 -11.25
C ALA A 122 16.47 14.85 -10.61
N LEU A 123 17.70 14.33 -10.62
CA LEU A 123 18.05 13.06 -10.00
C LEU A 123 17.79 13.08 -8.49
N THR A 124 18.20 14.16 -7.82
CA THR A 124 17.98 14.32 -6.38
C THR A 124 16.48 14.33 -6.04
N SER A 125 15.65 15.05 -6.80
CA SER A 125 14.21 15.10 -6.63
C SER A 125 13.57 13.72 -6.83
N SER A 126 13.96 13.00 -7.87
CA SER A 126 13.44 11.67 -8.21
C SER A 126 13.81 10.62 -7.15
N LEU A 127 15.05 10.62 -6.66
CA LEU A 127 15.49 9.72 -5.59
C LEU A 127 14.75 9.99 -4.27
N HIS A 128 14.50 11.25 -3.91
CA HIS A 128 13.74 11.57 -2.70
C HIS A 128 12.27 11.15 -2.82
N ALA A 129 11.66 11.35 -3.98
CA ALA A 129 10.30 10.89 -4.21
C ALA A 129 10.20 9.36 -4.15
N LEU A 130 11.13 8.65 -4.79
CA LEU A 130 11.21 7.19 -4.76
C LEU A 130 11.40 6.66 -3.33
N LYS A 131 12.32 7.27 -2.57
CA LYS A 131 12.54 6.92 -1.15
C LYS A 131 11.29 7.15 -0.30
N ALA A 132 10.59 8.27 -0.48
CA ALA A 132 9.38 8.57 0.27
C ALA A 132 8.25 7.60 -0.06
N THR A 133 8.06 7.28 -1.34
CA THR A 133 7.08 6.28 -1.79
C THR A 133 7.43 4.90 -1.24
N GLY A 134 8.69 4.48 -1.29
CA GLY A 134 9.15 3.21 -0.73
C GLY A 134 8.93 3.11 0.78
N LEU A 135 9.25 4.17 1.53
CA LEU A 135 8.98 4.22 2.98
C LEU A 135 7.47 4.20 3.28
N GLY A 136 6.65 4.86 2.46
CA GLY A 136 5.19 4.80 2.56
C GLY A 136 4.67 3.37 2.39
N ILE A 137 5.12 2.67 1.36
CA ILE A 137 4.76 1.27 1.10
C ILE A 137 5.23 0.35 2.24
N LEU A 138 6.45 0.54 2.75
CA LEU A 138 6.96 -0.26 3.87
C LEU A 138 6.14 -0.05 5.16
N ALA A 139 5.75 1.18 5.45
CA ALA A 139 4.90 1.49 6.60
C ALA A 139 3.51 0.87 6.43
N GLU A 140 2.90 0.99 5.26
CA GLU A 140 1.61 0.38 4.94
C GLU A 140 1.69 -1.15 5.01
N LEU A 141 2.73 -1.76 4.44
CA LEU A 141 2.96 -3.20 4.48
C LEU A 141 3.10 -3.71 5.92
N GLY A 142 3.88 -3.01 6.76
CA GLY A 142 4.03 -3.36 8.16
C GLY A 142 2.69 -3.38 8.91
N LEU A 143 1.87 -2.35 8.72
CA LEU A 143 0.54 -2.26 9.33
C LEU A 143 -0.46 -3.26 8.73
N ALA A 144 -0.37 -3.55 7.44
CA ALA A 144 -1.15 -4.60 6.79
C ALA A 144 -0.80 -6.00 7.34
N CYS A 145 0.48 -6.29 7.55
CA CYS A 145 0.91 -7.53 8.19
C CYS A 145 0.42 -7.64 9.64
N LEU A 146 0.43 -6.55 10.41
CA LEU A 146 -0.14 -6.52 11.76
C LEU A 146 -1.66 -6.77 11.73
N ALA A 147 -2.39 -6.19 10.78
CA ALA A 147 -3.81 -6.45 10.61
C ALA A 147 -4.07 -7.94 10.27
N GLY A 148 -3.28 -8.52 9.38
CA GLY A 148 -3.34 -9.95 9.07
C GLY A 148 -3.03 -10.85 10.27
N THR A 149 -2.02 -10.49 11.06
CA THR A 149 -1.67 -11.21 12.30
C THR A 149 -2.80 -11.13 13.33
N THR A 150 -3.42 -9.96 13.49
CA THR A 150 -4.60 -9.80 14.36
C THR A 150 -5.74 -10.72 13.94
N TRP A 151 -5.97 -10.86 12.63
CA TRP A 151 -6.97 -11.79 12.12
C TRP A 151 -6.61 -13.26 12.43
N VAL A 152 -5.34 -13.67 12.22
CA VAL A 152 -4.90 -15.04 12.54
C VAL A 152 -5.14 -15.37 14.02
N ILE A 153 -4.77 -14.44 14.92
CA ILE A 153 -5.02 -14.58 16.36
C ILE A 153 -6.53 -14.69 16.64
N GLY A 154 -7.35 -13.84 16.02
CA GLY A 154 -8.80 -13.86 16.16
C GLY A 154 -9.43 -15.17 15.71
N VAL A 155 -8.98 -15.72 14.58
CA VAL A 155 -9.38 -17.05 14.10
C VAL A 155 -9.04 -18.12 15.12
N TRP A 156 -7.81 -18.10 15.65
CA TRP A 156 -7.40 -19.08 16.65
C TRP A 156 -8.25 -18.99 17.92
N VAL A 157 -8.44 -17.79 18.47
CA VAL A 157 -9.30 -17.57 19.64
C VAL A 157 -10.70 -18.10 19.38
N TYR A 158 -11.30 -17.75 18.23
CA TYR A 158 -12.63 -18.20 17.85
C TYR A 158 -12.77 -19.73 17.85
N PHE A 159 -11.80 -20.47 17.28
CA PHE A 159 -11.84 -21.93 17.23
C PHE A 159 -11.52 -22.61 18.56
N VAL A 160 -10.85 -21.94 19.50
CA VAL A 160 -10.58 -22.47 20.85
C VAL A 160 -11.75 -22.22 21.79
N THR A 161 -12.55 -21.17 21.56
CA THR A 161 -13.67 -20.77 22.42
C THR A 161 -15.05 -21.23 21.91
N SER A 162 -15.14 -21.73 20.67
CA SER A 162 -16.37 -22.31 20.07
C SER A 162 -16.41 -23.80 20.29
#